data_40c67855e4e2986993026675fff72153
#
_entry.id   40c67855e4e2986993026675fff72153
#
_cell.length_a   1.000
_cell.length_b   1.000
_cell.length_c   1.000
_cell.angle_alpha   90.00
_cell.angle_beta   90.00
_cell.angle_gamma   90.00
#
_symmetry.space_group_name_H-M   'P 1'
#
loop_
_entity.id
_entity.type
_entity.pdbx_description
1 polymer ?
#
loop_
_entity_poly.entity_id
_entity_poly.type
_entity_poly.pdbx_seq_one_letter_code
_entity_poly.pdbx_strand_id
1 'polypeptide(L)' 'MNTLTYKGYIGSVSFSEKDNVFFGKIEGINGLVNFEGESANELREAFHEAVDDYLALYERGKCRRTV' A
#
# COMPACT_ATOMS: atom_id res chain seq x y z
N MET A 1 -13.64 -3.46 10.94
CA MET A 1 -12.55 -3.36 10.55
C MET A 1 -12.44 -3.49 9.15
N ASN A 2 -11.78 -2.67 8.54
CA ASN A 2 -11.64 -2.64 7.12
C ASN A 2 -10.25 -2.98 6.71
N THR A 3 -10.16 -3.91 5.77
CA THR A 3 -8.86 -4.25 5.23
C THR A 3 -9.03 -4.41 3.73
N LEU A 4 -7.92 -4.28 3.03
CA LEU A 4 -7.87 -4.49 1.59
C LEU A 4 -6.89 -5.61 1.32
N THR A 5 -7.12 -6.34 0.24
CA THR A 5 -6.20 -7.41 -0.12
C THR A 5 -5.90 -7.31 -1.60
N TYR A 6 -4.67 -7.58 -1.96
CA TYR A 6 -4.28 -7.50 -3.36
C TYR A 6 -2.99 -8.30 -3.52
N LYS A 7 -3.01 -9.27 -4.41
CA LYS A 7 -1.83 -10.11 -4.68
C LYS A 7 -1.25 -10.74 -3.42
N GLY A 8 -2.13 -11.10 -2.50
CA GLY A 8 -1.69 -11.73 -1.27
C GLY A 8 -1.23 -10.78 -0.18
N TYR A 9 -1.27 -9.49 -0.43
CA TYR A 9 -0.89 -8.51 0.58
C TYR A 9 -2.14 -7.94 1.21
N ILE A 10 -2.03 -7.63 2.49
CA ILE A 10 -3.15 -7.09 3.24
C ILE A 10 -2.82 -5.68 3.67
N GLY A 11 -3.74 -4.77 3.43
CA GLY A 11 -3.57 -3.40 3.85
C GLY A 11 -4.61 -3.03 4.89
N SER A 12 -4.18 -2.40 5.97
CA SER A 12 -5.11 -1.94 6.96
C SER A 12 -5.67 -0.59 6.52
N VAL A 13 -6.87 -0.27 7.00
CA VAL A 13 -7.53 0.96 6.60
C VAL A 13 -8.00 1.69 7.84
N SER A 14 -7.72 2.97 7.87
CA SER A 14 -8.17 3.83 8.95
C SER A 14 -8.65 5.14 8.35
N PHE A 15 -9.40 5.89 9.11
CA PHE A 15 -9.91 7.17 8.63
C PHE A 15 -9.44 8.27 9.58
N SER A 16 -8.93 9.34 9.03
CA SER A 16 -8.50 10.47 9.81
C SER A 16 -9.53 11.58 9.72
N GLU A 17 -10.25 11.83 10.79
CA GLU A 17 -11.24 12.88 10.81
C GLU A 17 -10.61 14.23 10.67
N LYS A 18 -9.44 14.37 11.24
CA LYS A 18 -8.75 15.62 11.19
C LYS A 18 -8.43 16.05 9.79
N ASP A 19 -7.94 15.13 8.99
CA ASP A 19 -7.57 15.42 7.62
C ASP A 19 -8.63 15.00 6.64
N ASN A 20 -9.65 14.32 7.13
CA ASN A 20 -10.75 13.88 6.29
C ASN A 20 -10.28 12.99 5.16
N VAL A 21 -9.37 12.09 5.43
CA VAL A 21 -8.86 11.17 4.44
C VAL A 21 -8.77 9.77 5.03
N PHE A 22 -8.80 8.79 4.17
CA PHE A 22 -8.55 7.42 4.56
C PHE A 22 -7.07 7.15 4.40
N PHE A 23 -6.52 6.34 5.26
CA PHE A 23 -5.12 5.98 5.14
C PHE A 23 -4.90 4.57 5.65
N GLY A 24 -3.77 4.01 5.32
CA GLY A 24 -3.47 2.67 5.77
C GLY A 24 -2.05 2.30 5.46
N LYS A 25 -1.72 1.06 5.74
CA LYS A 25 -0.39 0.57 5.44
C LYS A 25 -0.47 -0.90 5.10
N ILE A 26 0.52 -1.37 4.35
CA ILE A 26 0.58 -2.76 3.96
C ILE A 26 1.23 -3.53 5.09
N GLU A 27 0.60 -4.63 5.48
CA GLU A 27 1.09 -5.45 6.56
C GLU A 27 1.78 -6.68 6.04
N GLY A 28 2.61 -7.25 6.84
CA GLY A 28 3.26 -8.50 6.49
C GLY A 28 4.42 -8.37 5.53
N ILE A 29 4.97 -7.18 5.38
CA ILE A 29 6.12 -7.03 4.51
C ILE A 29 7.25 -6.42 5.31
N ASN A 30 8.44 -6.51 4.73
CA ASN A 30 9.60 -5.95 5.38
C ASN A 30 9.73 -4.53 4.96
N GLY A 31 9.22 -3.63 5.60
CA GLY A 31 9.30 -2.25 5.23
C GLY A 31 8.02 -1.57 5.55
N LEU A 32 7.99 -0.28 5.43
CA LEU A 32 6.84 0.47 5.77
C LEU A 32 6.30 1.11 4.51
N VAL A 33 5.14 0.66 4.08
CA VAL A 33 4.51 1.23 2.90
C VAL A 33 3.14 1.73 3.28
N ASN A 34 2.92 3.01 3.12
CA ASN A 34 1.66 3.65 3.46
C ASN A 34 0.93 4.07 2.20
N PHE A 35 -0.36 4.24 2.32
CA PHE A 35 -1.16 4.72 1.21
C PHE A 35 -2.32 5.52 1.78
N GLU A 36 -2.88 6.41 0.98
CA GLU A 36 -3.98 7.22 1.45
C GLU A 36 -4.84 7.66 0.28
N GLY A 37 -6.05 8.06 0.56
CA GLY A 37 -6.97 8.51 -0.45
C GLY A 37 -8.14 9.21 0.19
N GLU A 38 -8.83 10.04 -0.58
CA GLU A 38 -9.93 10.81 -0.05
C GLU A 38 -11.25 10.07 -0.13
N SER A 39 -11.28 8.97 -0.83
CA SER A 39 -12.47 8.15 -0.89
C SER A 39 -12.06 6.70 -0.89
N ALA A 40 -13.02 5.81 -0.70
CA ALA A 40 -12.72 4.40 -0.65
C ALA A 40 -12.12 3.91 -1.96
N ASN A 41 -12.60 4.44 -3.07
CA ASN A 41 -12.06 4.07 -4.36
C ASN A 41 -10.63 4.52 -4.51
N GLU A 42 -10.36 5.75 -4.11
CA GLU A 42 -9.01 6.27 -4.20
C GLU A 42 -8.06 5.51 -3.30
N LEU A 43 -8.55 5.15 -2.12
CA LEU A 43 -7.73 4.39 -1.20
C LEU A 43 -7.38 3.05 -1.78
N ARG A 44 -8.34 2.39 -2.41
CA ARG A 44 -8.10 1.08 -2.98
C ARG A 44 -7.10 1.15 -4.12
N GLU A 45 -7.24 2.18 -4.95
CA GLU A 45 -6.29 2.36 -6.04
C GLU A 45 -4.91 2.66 -5.52
N ALA A 46 -4.83 3.49 -4.48
CA ALA A 46 -3.54 3.79 -3.89
C ALA A 46 -2.91 2.54 -3.30
N PHE A 47 -3.71 1.68 -2.71
CA PHE A 47 -3.23 0.43 -2.16
C PHE A 47 -2.67 -0.45 -3.27
N HIS A 48 -3.41 -0.57 -4.37
CA HIS A 48 -2.95 -1.39 -5.49
C HIS A 48 -1.66 -0.86 -6.06
N GLU A 49 -1.57 0.45 -6.18
CA GLU A 49 -0.35 1.05 -6.69
C GLU A 49 0.81 0.82 -5.74
N ALA A 50 0.55 0.93 -4.45
CA ALA A 50 1.60 0.72 -3.46
C ALA A 50 2.13 -0.70 -3.52
N VAL A 51 1.25 -1.67 -3.67
CA VAL A 51 1.66 -3.05 -3.77
C VAL A 51 2.47 -3.28 -5.04
N ASP A 52 1.99 -2.73 -6.15
CA ASP A 52 2.70 -2.89 -7.40
C ASP A 52 4.08 -2.25 -7.35
N ASP A 53 4.17 -1.08 -6.75
CA ASP A 53 5.44 -0.40 -6.59
C ASP A 53 6.39 -1.22 -5.72
N TYR A 54 5.88 -1.76 -4.63
CA TYR A 54 6.69 -2.56 -3.74
C TYR A 54 7.24 -3.77 -4.48
N LEU A 55 6.39 -4.44 -5.26
CA LEU A 55 6.81 -5.61 -6.00
C LEU A 55 7.83 -5.25 -7.07
N ALA A 56 7.62 -4.14 -7.74
CA ALA A 56 8.53 -3.70 -8.77
C ALA A 56 9.90 -3.39 -8.19
N LEU A 57 9.91 -2.72 -7.05
CA LEU A 57 11.15 -2.39 -6.39
C LEU A 57 11.86 -3.65 -5.91
N TYR A 58 11.11 -4.57 -5.38
CA TYR A 58 11.68 -5.80 -4.88
C TYR A 58 12.33 -6.58 -6.02
N GLU A 59 11.63 -6.70 -7.12
CA GLU A 59 12.15 -7.43 -8.26
C GLU A 59 13.33 -6.73 -8.87
N ARG A 60 13.26 -5.41 -8.95
CA ARG A 60 14.33 -4.65 -9.52
C ARG A 60 15.57 -4.75 -8.67
N GLY A 61 15.42 -4.66 -7.36
CA GLY A 61 16.52 -4.81 -6.47
C GLY A 61 17.16 -6.15 -6.54
N LYS A 62 16.36 -7.16 -6.82
CA LYS A 62 16.86 -8.45 -6.93
C LYS A 62 17.63 -8.65 -8.18
N CYS A 63 17.14 -8.13 -9.24
CA CYS A 63 17.73 -8.20 -10.47
C CYS A 63 18.87 -7.34 -10.63
N ARG A 64 19.00 -6.32 -10.15
CA ARG A 64 19.94 -5.40 -10.46
C ARG A 64 20.96 -5.32 -9.68
N ARG A 65 21.31 -5.44 -9.40
CA ARG A 65 22.15 -5.28 -8.82
C ARG A 65 22.96 -4.62 -9.25
N THR A 66 23.13 -4.31 -9.78
CA THR A 66 23.90 -3.76 -10.21
C THR A 66 24.07 -2.69 -10.37
N VAL A 67 23.95 -2.19 -10.41
CA VAL A 67 24.17 -1.22 -10.67
C VAL A 67 24.67 -0.88 -10.45
#